data_769e6a595b058a9c6d69fd91ff97d08c
#
_entry.id   769e6a595b058a9c6d69fd91ff97d08c
#
_cell.length_a   1.000
_cell.length_b   1.000
_cell.length_c   1.000
_cell.angle_alpha   90.00
_cell.angle_beta   90.00
_cell.angle_gamma   90.00
#
_symmetry.space_group_name_H-M   'P 1'
#
loop_
_entity.id
_entity.type
_entity.pdbx_description
1 polymer ?
#
loop_
_entity_poly.entity_id
_entity_poly.type
_entity_poly.pdbx_seq_one_letter_code
_entity_poly.pdbx_strand_id
1 'polypeptide(L)'
;MLLIAVFSTAQSSTNSPYTRYGFGQLTDQSFGNGKAMGGIGYGLGNGLQVNASNPASYSAVDSLTFLFDAGMSLQNANFNENGTKTNATVDYIAMQFRLMKGLGMTAGFLPYSSTGYNMLKVSEIPNSEDQYGSSTSQLATYSGNGGLQQVFVGLGYNVLKNLSIGV
;
A
#
# COMPACT_ATOMS: atom_id res chain seq x y z
N MET A 1 29.88 9.11 -1.15
CA MET A 1 28.63 9.16 -0.38
C MET A 1 27.57 9.75 -1.31
N LEU A 2 26.76 8.90 -1.92
CA LEU A 2 25.74 9.31 -2.89
C LEU A 2 24.44 9.59 -2.12
N LEU A 3 24.08 10.86 -1.96
CA LEU A 3 22.84 11.27 -1.35
C LEU A 3 21.71 11.09 -2.37
N ILE A 4 21.02 9.96 -2.33
CA ILE A 4 19.81 9.76 -3.14
C ILE A 4 18.72 10.59 -2.48
N ALA A 5 18.46 11.76 -3.01
CA ALA A 5 17.27 12.53 -2.69
C ALA A 5 16.06 11.76 -3.25
N VAL A 6 15.39 11.00 -2.40
CA VAL A 6 14.10 10.40 -2.71
C VAL A 6 13.09 11.54 -2.79
N PHE A 7 12.79 11.98 -4.00
CA PHE A 7 11.64 12.84 -4.25
C PHE A 7 10.38 12.02 -3.98
N SER A 8 9.88 12.06 -2.75
CA SER A 8 8.55 11.56 -2.45
C SER A 8 7.53 12.52 -3.05
N THR A 9 7.26 12.38 -4.33
CA THR A 9 6.01 12.90 -4.87
C THR A 9 4.91 12.03 -4.28
N ALA A 10 4.11 12.59 -3.39
CA ALA A 10 2.93 11.92 -2.87
C ALA A 10 1.95 11.75 -4.03
N GLN A 11 2.11 10.67 -4.78
CA GLN A 11 1.17 10.31 -5.83
C GLN A 11 -0.06 9.71 -5.16
N SER A 12 -1.22 10.29 -5.48
CA SER A 12 -2.48 9.73 -5.04
C SER A 12 -2.65 8.35 -5.69
N SER A 13 -2.72 7.31 -4.87
CA SER A 13 -2.95 5.93 -5.33
C SER A 13 -4.43 5.62 -5.51
N THR A 14 -5.32 6.54 -5.13
CA THR A 14 -6.77 6.41 -5.25
C THR A 14 -7.41 7.75 -5.60
N ASN A 15 -8.57 7.71 -6.25
CA ASN A 15 -9.37 8.89 -6.61
C ASN A 15 -10.80 8.78 -6.07
N SER A 16 -10.97 8.17 -4.90
CA SER A 16 -12.28 7.94 -4.31
C SER A 16 -12.59 8.96 -3.22
N PRO A 17 -13.72 9.69 -3.31
CA PRO A 17 -14.15 10.64 -2.27
C PRO A 17 -14.42 9.97 -0.92
N TYR A 18 -14.68 8.67 -0.91
CA TYR A 18 -14.90 7.89 0.32
C TYR A 18 -13.63 7.73 1.15
N THR A 19 -12.45 7.89 0.56
CA THR A 19 -11.16 7.83 1.29
C THR A 19 -10.93 9.01 2.24
N ARG A 20 -11.83 9.98 2.25
CA ARG A 20 -11.84 11.08 3.22
C ARG A 20 -12.10 10.58 4.65
N TYR A 21 -12.75 9.43 4.81
CA TYR A 21 -13.19 8.93 6.11
C TYR A 21 -12.27 7.81 6.60
N GLY A 22 -12.05 7.77 7.91
CA GLY A 22 -11.26 6.76 8.60
C GLY A 22 -9.81 6.75 8.15
N PHE A 23 -9.29 5.58 7.86
CA PHE A 23 -7.91 5.37 7.41
C PHE A 23 -7.74 5.44 5.89
N GLY A 24 -8.79 5.81 5.15
CA GLY A 24 -8.80 5.75 3.69
C GLY A 24 -9.10 4.35 3.15
N GLN A 25 -8.61 4.05 1.96
CA GLN A 25 -8.73 2.74 1.33
C GLN A 25 -7.58 1.84 1.78
N LEU A 26 -7.89 0.71 2.40
CA LEU A 26 -6.89 -0.29 2.77
C LEU A 26 -6.28 -0.92 1.52
N THR A 27 -4.98 -1.15 1.55
CA THR A 27 -4.25 -1.81 0.46
C THR A 27 -4.12 -3.30 0.73
N ASP A 28 -4.01 -4.09 -0.34
CA ASP A 28 -3.73 -5.51 -0.25
C ASP A 28 -2.32 -5.74 0.31
N GLN A 29 -2.21 -6.57 1.35
CA GLN A 29 -0.98 -6.87 2.09
C GLN A 29 -0.26 -8.12 1.54
N SER A 30 -0.70 -8.66 0.42
CA SER A 30 -0.09 -9.86 -0.18
C SER A 30 1.10 -9.51 -1.08
N PHE A 31 2.02 -10.45 -1.21
CA PHE A 31 3.27 -10.33 -1.94
C PHE A 31 3.32 -11.27 -3.15
N GLY A 32 4.02 -10.87 -4.20
CA GLY A 32 4.40 -11.69 -5.34
C GLY A 32 3.28 -12.58 -5.88
N ASN A 33 3.54 -13.88 -5.91
CA ASN A 33 2.58 -14.87 -6.40
C ASN A 33 1.31 -14.96 -5.56
N GLY A 34 1.38 -14.68 -4.25
CA GLY A 34 0.21 -14.64 -3.37
C GLY A 34 -0.82 -13.60 -3.83
N LYS A 35 -0.35 -12.44 -4.25
CA LYS A 35 -1.22 -11.39 -4.81
C LYS A 35 -1.91 -11.84 -6.11
N ALA A 36 -1.16 -12.49 -7.00
CA ALA A 36 -1.72 -13.04 -8.24
C ALA A 36 -2.74 -14.16 -8.02
N MET A 37 -2.67 -14.85 -6.89
CA MET A 37 -3.59 -15.92 -6.48
C MET A 37 -4.73 -15.43 -5.56
N GLY A 38 -5.04 -14.14 -5.58
CA GLY A 38 -6.15 -13.58 -4.80
C GLY A 38 -5.83 -13.32 -3.33
N GLY A 39 -4.57 -13.03 -2.98
CA GLY A 39 -4.17 -12.64 -1.63
C GLY A 39 -3.80 -13.82 -0.72
N ILE A 40 -3.51 -14.99 -1.27
CA ILE A 40 -3.07 -16.15 -0.49
C ILE A 40 -1.69 -15.88 0.09
N GLY A 41 -1.55 -15.97 1.41
CA GLY A 41 -0.29 -15.75 2.10
C GLY A 41 -0.05 -16.71 3.27
N TYR A 42 -1.05 -16.88 4.13
CA TYR A 42 -0.89 -17.58 5.42
C TYR A 42 -0.43 -19.04 5.31
N GLY A 43 -0.82 -19.76 4.26
CA GLY A 43 -0.43 -21.14 4.02
C GLY A 43 0.81 -21.34 3.14
N LEU A 44 1.38 -20.27 2.59
CA LEU A 44 2.54 -20.36 1.70
C LEU A 44 3.84 -20.31 2.51
N GLY A 45 4.72 -21.29 2.30
CA GLY A 45 6.00 -21.40 3.02
C GLY A 45 7.04 -22.16 2.22
N ASN A 46 7.31 -21.71 0.97
CA ASN A 46 8.22 -22.41 0.06
C ASN A 46 9.67 -21.89 0.05
N GLY A 47 9.98 -20.86 0.82
CA GLY A 47 11.33 -20.26 0.89
C GLY A 47 11.84 -19.61 -0.40
N LEU A 48 11.02 -19.55 -1.45
CA LEU A 48 11.38 -19.00 -2.77
C LEU A 48 10.83 -17.59 -3.01
N GLN A 49 9.98 -17.11 -2.12
CA GLN A 49 9.37 -15.78 -2.19
C GLN A 49 9.25 -15.18 -0.80
N VAL A 50 9.25 -13.87 -0.75
CA VAL A 50 8.96 -13.14 0.48
C VAL A 50 7.46 -13.23 0.79
N ASN A 51 7.12 -13.55 2.04
CA ASN A 51 5.72 -13.65 2.47
C ASN A 51 5.52 -13.03 3.85
N ALA A 52 5.11 -11.77 3.90
CA ALA A 52 4.87 -11.06 5.16
C ALA A 52 3.72 -11.65 5.98
N SER A 53 2.77 -12.35 5.36
CA SER A 53 1.60 -12.92 6.03
C SER A 53 1.91 -14.18 6.83
N ASN A 54 3.07 -14.82 6.57
CA ASN A 54 3.47 -16.04 7.28
C ASN A 54 4.92 -15.95 7.76
N PRO A 55 5.18 -15.40 8.95
CA PRO A 55 6.54 -15.25 9.47
C PRO A 55 7.28 -16.59 9.67
N ALA A 56 6.56 -17.68 9.91
CA ALA A 56 7.19 -19.02 10.03
C ALA A 56 7.90 -19.46 8.72
N SER A 57 7.43 -18.97 7.57
CA SER A 57 8.03 -19.27 6.26
C SER A 57 9.45 -18.70 6.09
N TYR A 58 9.87 -17.72 6.89
CA TYR A 58 11.21 -17.13 6.78
C TYR A 58 12.32 -18.13 7.08
N SER A 59 12.03 -19.12 7.92
CA SER A 59 12.97 -20.20 8.24
C SER A 59 13.24 -21.17 7.07
N ALA A 60 12.39 -21.15 6.03
CA ALA A 60 12.49 -22.06 4.87
C ALA A 60 13.47 -21.57 3.79
N VAL A 61 14.08 -20.39 3.94
CA VAL A 61 15.05 -19.85 3.00
C VAL A 61 16.34 -20.70 2.99
N ASP A 62 16.80 -21.03 1.79
CA ASP A 62 18.01 -21.80 1.61
C ASP A 62 19.29 -21.05 2.08
N SER A 63 20.35 -21.81 2.35
CA SER A 63 21.63 -21.24 2.74
C SER A 63 22.22 -20.42 1.57
N LEU A 64 22.83 -19.30 1.91
CA LEU A 64 23.47 -18.37 0.95
C LEU A 64 22.48 -17.71 -0.03
N THR A 65 21.17 -17.73 0.30
CA THR A 65 20.13 -17.10 -0.51
C THR A 65 19.72 -15.78 0.10
N PHE A 66 19.69 -14.76 -0.73
CA PHE A 66 19.10 -13.46 -0.46
C PHE A 66 17.95 -13.26 -1.42
N LEU A 67 16.76 -13.05 -0.89
CA LEU A 67 15.57 -12.75 -1.66
C LEU A 67 15.29 -11.24 -1.57
N PHE A 68 15.11 -10.63 -2.72
CA PHE A 68 14.62 -9.26 -2.82
C PHE A 68 13.36 -9.29 -3.68
N ASP A 69 12.30 -8.70 -3.18
CA ASP A 69 11.01 -8.65 -3.85
C ASP A 69 10.45 -7.23 -3.81
N ALA A 70 9.97 -6.74 -4.93
CA ALA A 70 9.37 -5.43 -5.05
C ALA A 70 8.18 -5.50 -6.00
N GLY A 71 7.06 -4.96 -5.59
CA GLY A 71 5.82 -4.91 -6.36
C GLY A 71 5.44 -3.50 -6.74
N MET A 72 4.91 -3.35 -7.94
CA MET A 72 4.31 -2.11 -8.42
C MET A 72 2.97 -2.43 -9.06
N SER A 73 2.00 -1.57 -8.88
CA SER A 73 0.70 -1.64 -9.56
C SER A 73 0.40 -0.38 -10.35
N LEU A 74 -0.26 -0.59 -11.49
CA LEU A 74 -0.79 0.47 -12.34
C LEU A 74 -2.31 0.34 -12.33
N GLN A 75 -2.98 1.38 -11.91
CA GLN A 75 -4.43 1.45 -11.88
C GLN A 75 -4.93 2.49 -12.90
N ASN A 76 -5.77 2.05 -13.82
CA ASN A 76 -6.47 2.92 -14.74
C ASN A 76 -7.93 3.05 -14.30
N ALA A 77 -8.33 4.24 -13.90
CA ALA A 77 -9.72 4.56 -13.58
C ALA A 77 -10.32 5.37 -14.72
N ASN A 78 -11.38 4.84 -15.34
CA ASN A 78 -12.12 5.54 -16.39
C ASN A 78 -13.39 6.16 -15.77
N PHE A 79 -13.51 7.46 -15.87
CA PHE A 79 -14.62 8.25 -15.34
C PHE A 79 -15.49 8.77 -16.50
N ASN A 80 -15.98 7.91 -17.36
CA ASN A 80 -16.87 8.19 -18.51
C ASN A 80 -16.73 9.60 -19.13
N GLU A 81 -17.30 10.63 -18.51
CA GLU A 81 -17.27 12.02 -19.02
C GLU A 81 -16.03 12.81 -18.60
N ASN A 82 -15.31 12.39 -17.57
CA ASN A 82 -14.17 13.10 -16.98
C ASN A 82 -12.79 12.54 -17.41
N GLY A 83 -12.78 11.58 -18.34
CA GLY A 83 -11.54 10.99 -18.86
C GLY A 83 -10.95 9.87 -18.01
N THR A 84 -9.78 9.40 -18.42
CA THR A 84 -9.06 8.31 -17.77
C THR A 84 -7.95 8.88 -16.88
N LYS A 85 -7.88 8.41 -15.64
CA LYS A 85 -6.75 8.69 -14.72
C LYS A 85 -5.93 7.44 -14.51
N THR A 86 -4.63 7.56 -14.65
CA THR A 86 -3.66 6.49 -14.40
C THR A 86 -2.90 6.79 -13.12
N ASN A 87 -2.94 5.87 -12.17
CA ASN A 87 -2.17 5.94 -10.93
C ASN A 87 -1.13 4.83 -10.93
N ALA A 88 0.10 5.15 -10.56
CA ALA A 88 1.17 4.19 -10.33
C ALA A 88 1.49 4.15 -8.84
N THR A 89 1.57 2.96 -8.28
CA THR A 89 1.81 2.77 -6.84
C THR A 89 2.88 1.71 -6.63
N VAL A 90 3.78 1.97 -5.69
CA VAL A 90 4.66 0.92 -5.16
C VAL A 90 3.86 0.13 -4.13
N ASP A 91 3.68 -1.16 -4.38
CA ASP A 91 2.87 -2.03 -3.53
C ASP A 91 3.65 -2.53 -2.32
N TYR A 92 4.91 -2.87 -2.52
CA TYR A 92 5.80 -3.31 -1.46
C TYR A 92 7.26 -3.33 -1.91
N ILE A 93 8.15 -3.27 -0.95
CA ILE A 93 9.58 -3.58 -1.10
C ILE A 93 9.96 -4.42 0.10
N ALA A 94 10.51 -5.61 -0.13
CA ALA A 94 10.91 -6.50 0.94
C ALA A 94 12.17 -7.28 0.62
N MET A 95 12.90 -7.64 1.67
CA MET A 95 14.08 -8.47 1.59
C MET A 95 14.01 -9.58 2.63
N GLN A 96 14.51 -10.75 2.26
CA GLN A 96 14.54 -11.92 3.12
C GLN A 96 15.87 -12.64 2.99
N PHE A 97 16.46 -13.03 4.09
CA PHE A 97 17.74 -13.73 4.11
C PHE A 97 17.84 -14.64 5.33
N ARG A 98 18.74 -15.58 5.22
CA ARG A 98 19.02 -16.52 6.31
C ARG A 98 20.11 -15.99 7.21
N LEU A 99 19.84 -15.89 8.52
CA LEU A 99 20.82 -15.48 9.52
C LEU A 99 21.70 -16.65 9.95
N MET A 100 21.08 -17.80 10.24
CA MET A 100 21.75 -19.04 10.62
C MET A 100 20.91 -20.26 10.25
N LYS A 101 21.41 -21.45 10.48
CA LYS A 101 20.68 -22.68 10.18
C LYS A 101 19.34 -22.71 10.91
N GLY A 102 18.25 -22.71 10.14
CA GLY A 102 16.87 -22.74 10.67
C GLY A 102 16.32 -21.37 11.11
N LEU A 103 17.11 -20.27 11.04
CA LEU A 103 16.65 -18.93 11.38
C LEU A 103 16.72 -18.02 10.14
N GLY A 104 15.58 -17.53 9.71
CA GLY A 104 15.43 -16.53 8.65
C GLY A 104 14.92 -15.21 9.18
N MET A 105 15.27 -14.15 8.49
CA MET A 105 14.83 -12.78 8.76
C MET A 105 14.25 -12.16 7.51
N THR A 106 13.19 -11.40 7.69
CA THR A 106 12.59 -10.59 6.64
C THR A 106 12.40 -9.18 7.14
N ALA A 107 12.67 -8.21 6.29
CA ALA A 107 12.36 -6.81 6.53
C ALA A 107 11.72 -6.23 5.28
N GLY A 108 10.77 -5.32 5.46
CA GLY A 108 10.10 -4.73 4.32
C GLY A 108 9.30 -3.48 4.65
N PHE A 109 8.84 -2.88 3.58
CA PHE A 109 8.04 -1.67 3.57
C PHE A 109 6.86 -1.90 2.63
N LEU A 110 5.66 -1.53 3.07
CA LEU A 110 4.44 -1.60 2.26
C LEU A 110 3.43 -0.53 2.69
N PRO A 111 2.61 -0.02 1.78
CA PRO A 111 1.50 0.86 2.14
C PRO A 111 0.43 0.05 2.88
N TYR A 112 -0.08 0.61 3.98
CA TYR A 112 -1.20 0.06 4.73
C TYR A 112 -2.53 0.58 4.20
N SER A 113 -2.59 1.88 3.91
CA SER A 113 -3.77 2.52 3.34
C SER A 113 -3.39 3.69 2.44
N SER A 114 -4.33 4.09 1.61
CA SER A 114 -4.18 5.24 0.72
C SER A 114 -5.40 6.14 0.78
N THR A 115 -5.17 7.44 0.69
CA THR A 115 -6.19 8.47 0.64
C THR A 115 -5.92 9.37 -0.55
N GLY A 116 -6.95 9.59 -1.37
CA GLY A 116 -6.86 10.51 -2.49
C GLY A 116 -8.25 10.95 -2.91
N TYR A 117 -8.58 12.21 -2.66
CA TYR A 117 -9.85 12.80 -3.08
C TYR A 117 -9.68 14.25 -3.49
N ASN A 118 -10.51 14.65 -4.43
CA ASN A 118 -10.69 16.04 -4.84
C ASN A 118 -12.17 16.26 -5.12
N MET A 119 -12.81 17.04 -4.27
CA MET A 119 -14.26 17.28 -4.33
C MET A 119 -14.54 18.77 -4.42
N LEU A 120 -15.47 19.11 -5.29
CA LEU A 120 -16.00 20.44 -5.44
C LEU A 120 -17.37 20.50 -4.79
N LYS A 121 -17.58 21.43 -3.88
CA LYS A 121 -18.88 21.70 -3.26
C LYS A 121 -19.32 23.10 -3.62
N VAL A 122 -20.45 23.20 -4.28
CA VAL A 122 -21.15 24.46 -4.51
C VAL A 122 -22.21 24.59 -3.41
N SER A 123 -22.19 25.67 -2.64
CA SER A 123 -23.18 25.97 -1.63
C SER A 123 -23.75 27.36 -1.90
N GLU A 124 -25.07 27.48 -1.94
CA GLU A 124 -25.73 28.76 -1.96
C GLU A 124 -25.66 29.38 -0.56
N ILE A 125 -25.33 30.65 -0.49
CA ILE A 125 -25.31 31.38 0.78
C ILE A 125 -26.72 31.86 1.05
N PRO A 126 -27.39 31.36 2.12
CA PRO A 126 -28.73 31.81 2.46
C PRO A 126 -28.75 33.31 2.73
N ASN A 127 -29.74 34.01 2.26
CA ASN A 127 -29.95 35.46 2.43
C ASN A 127 -28.89 36.39 1.79
N SER A 128 -28.14 35.91 0.80
CA SER A 128 -27.24 36.76 0.01
C SER A 128 -27.87 37.15 -1.33
N GLU A 129 -29.12 37.58 -1.31
CA GLU A 129 -29.70 38.24 -2.47
C GLU A 129 -29.17 39.69 -2.52
N ASP A 130 -28.43 40.01 -3.58
CA ASP A 130 -28.11 41.37 -3.89
C ASP A 130 -29.34 42.11 -4.46
N GLN A 131 -29.25 43.41 -4.56
CA GLN A 131 -30.34 44.29 -4.98
C GLN A 131 -30.95 43.95 -6.35
N TYR A 132 -30.37 42.97 -7.06
CA TYR A 132 -30.79 42.47 -8.38
C TYR A 132 -31.36 41.02 -8.33
N GLY A 133 -31.55 40.41 -7.15
CA GLY A 133 -32.09 39.05 -7.01
C GLY A 133 -31.12 37.96 -7.45
N SER A 134 -29.85 38.25 -7.45
CA SER A 134 -28.80 37.27 -7.78
C SER A 134 -28.37 36.54 -6.52
N SER A 135 -28.48 35.21 -6.49
CA SER A 135 -27.99 34.39 -5.39
C SER A 135 -26.49 34.24 -5.45
N THR A 136 -25.79 34.51 -4.36
CA THR A 136 -24.35 34.30 -4.25
C THR A 136 -24.07 32.84 -3.93
N SER A 137 -23.29 32.16 -4.77
CA SER A 137 -22.83 30.79 -4.54
C SER A 137 -21.38 30.76 -4.07
N GLN A 138 -21.13 29.98 -3.05
CA GLN A 138 -19.76 29.71 -2.57
C GLN A 138 -19.27 28.39 -3.18
N LEU A 139 -18.08 28.44 -3.79
CA LEU A 139 -17.37 27.30 -4.32
C LEU A 139 -16.30 26.85 -3.32
N ALA A 140 -16.44 25.67 -2.74
CA ALA A 140 -15.44 25.10 -1.84
C ALA A 140 -14.80 23.86 -2.47
N THR A 141 -13.49 23.85 -2.56
CA THR A 141 -12.72 22.67 -3.02
C THR A 141 -12.12 21.97 -1.82
N TYR A 142 -12.40 20.68 -1.69
CA TYR A 142 -11.84 19.81 -0.68
C TYR A 142 -10.92 18.81 -1.37
N SER A 143 -9.65 18.84 -1.03
CA SER A 143 -8.67 17.87 -1.54
C SER A 143 -7.88 17.26 -0.42
N GLY A 144 -7.55 15.98 -0.54
CA GLY A 144 -6.68 15.28 0.38
C GLY A 144 -5.89 14.23 -0.37
N ASN A 145 -4.63 14.07 0.02
CA ASN A 145 -3.72 13.09 -0.54
C ASN A 145 -2.80 12.58 0.56
N GLY A 146 -2.59 11.27 0.61
CA GLY A 146 -1.73 10.65 1.60
C GLY A 146 -2.03 9.18 1.81
N GLY A 147 -1.67 8.66 2.98
CA GLY A 147 -1.88 7.28 3.37
C GLY A 147 -0.99 6.88 4.52
N LEU A 148 -1.22 5.68 5.04
CA LEU A 148 -0.40 5.07 6.06
C LEU A 148 0.60 4.11 5.43
N GLN A 149 1.83 4.19 5.91
CA GLN A 149 2.91 3.31 5.49
C GLN A 149 3.29 2.40 6.65
N GLN A 150 3.62 1.15 6.33
CA GLN A 150 4.01 0.14 7.29
C GLN A 150 5.42 -0.34 7.00
N VAL A 151 6.27 -0.33 8.00
CA VAL A 151 7.57 -1.00 8.00
C VAL A 151 7.46 -2.21 8.91
N PHE A 152 7.95 -3.35 8.46
CA PHE A 152 7.95 -4.56 9.26
C PHE A 152 9.32 -5.23 9.25
N VAL A 153 9.61 -5.91 10.35
CA VAL A 153 10.74 -6.81 10.51
C VAL A 153 10.21 -8.06 11.17
N GLY A 154 10.55 -9.21 10.64
CA GLY A 154 10.09 -10.48 11.15
C GLY A 154 11.22 -11.51 11.22
N LEU A 155 11.06 -12.46 12.13
CA LEU A 155 11.97 -13.58 12.35
C LEU A 155 11.19 -14.89 12.26
N GLY A 156 11.75 -15.88 11.58
CA GLY A 156 11.21 -17.23 11.51
C GLY A 156 12.24 -18.26 11.95
N TYR A 157 11.86 -19.14 12.86
CA TYR A 157 12.74 -20.18 13.36
C TYR A 157 12.14 -21.57 13.20
N ASN A 158 12.95 -22.49 12.71
CA ASN A 158 12.57 -23.89 12.54
C ASN A 158 12.91 -24.67 13.84
N VAL A 159 11.89 -24.94 14.64
CA VAL A 159 12.04 -25.62 15.93
C VAL A 159 12.24 -27.11 15.74
N LEU A 160 11.47 -27.73 14.84
CA LEU A 160 11.50 -29.15 14.48
C LEU A 160 11.49 -29.27 12.97
N LYS A 161 11.82 -30.45 12.43
CA LYS A 161 11.84 -30.71 10.98
C LYS A 161 10.58 -30.26 10.25
N ASN A 162 9.42 -30.30 10.93
CA ASN A 162 8.11 -29.98 10.35
C ASN A 162 7.37 -28.87 11.12
N LEU A 163 8.04 -28.18 12.04
CA LEU A 163 7.43 -27.11 12.83
C LEU A 163 8.31 -25.88 12.83
N SER A 164 7.81 -24.83 12.24
CA SER A 164 8.42 -23.49 12.24
C SER A 164 7.52 -22.50 12.97
N ILE A 165 8.12 -21.61 13.72
CA ILE A 165 7.44 -20.51 14.40
C ILE A 165 8.02 -19.19 13.89
N GLY A 166 7.23 -18.12 13.89
CA GLY A 166 7.67 -16.82 13.44
C GLY A 166 6.89 -15.69 14.08
N VAL A 167 7.54 -14.55 14.13
CA VAL A 167 7.03 -13.30 14.67
C VAL A 167 7.44 -12.12 13.78
#